data_17910def104f36edad2bb05e4df7601d
#
_entry.id   17910def104f36edad2bb05e4df7601d
#
_cell.length_a   1.000
_cell.length_b   1.000
_cell.length_c   1.000
_cell.angle_alpha   90.00
_cell.angle_beta   90.00
_cell.angle_gamma   90.00
#
_symmetry.space_group_name_H-M   'P 1'
#
loop_
_entity.id
_entity.type
_entity.pdbx_description
1 polymer ?
#
loop_
_entity_poly.entity_id
_entity_poly.type
_entity_poly.pdbx_seq_one_letter_code
_entity_poly.pdbx_strand_id
1 'polypeptide(L)'
;MKVPISLTINGRRYQREVEPRLLLVHFIRDLGGVTGTKIGCDTSQCGACTVLLDGVAVRSCTCLAVQADGASVTTIEGLAGDGGLHPLQEAFWSKHGLQCGFCTPGMILASHELLKHNPNPSDEQIRDGLEGNLCRCTGYQNIVRSVREAARLMAGK
;
A
#
# COMPACT_ATOMS: atom_id res chain seq x y z
N MET A 1 -14.32 3.77 -26.57
CA MET A 1 -13.92 5.19 -26.40
C MET A 1 -12.86 5.25 -25.34
N LYS A 2 -11.76 5.92 -25.60
CA LYS A 2 -10.70 6.16 -24.59
C LYS A 2 -10.77 7.60 -24.11
N VAL A 3 -10.38 7.83 -22.87
CA VAL A 3 -10.29 9.16 -22.27
C VAL A 3 -8.86 9.43 -21.82
N PRO A 4 -8.33 10.65 -22.01
CA PRO A 4 -7.02 11.01 -21.52
C PRO A 4 -7.07 11.21 -20.00
N ILE A 5 -6.12 10.65 -19.30
CA ILE A 5 -5.91 10.88 -17.87
C ILE A 5 -4.43 11.16 -17.58
N SER A 6 -4.18 11.86 -16.49
CA SER A 6 -2.85 12.17 -16.01
C SER A 6 -2.79 11.95 -14.52
N LEU A 7 -1.96 11.05 -14.05
CA LEU A 7 -1.72 10.83 -12.62
C LEU A 7 -0.23 10.69 -12.33
N THR A 8 0.14 10.86 -11.07
CA THR A 8 1.52 10.70 -10.61
C THR A 8 1.66 9.40 -9.84
N ILE A 9 2.66 8.58 -10.17
CA ILE A 9 2.98 7.36 -9.39
C ILE A 9 4.40 7.52 -8.86
N ASN A 10 4.55 7.52 -7.54
CA ASN A 10 5.85 7.65 -6.86
C ASN A 10 6.66 8.86 -7.36
N GLY A 11 6.00 10.02 -7.52
CA GLY A 11 6.63 11.25 -8.00
C GLY A 11 6.79 11.36 -9.52
N ARG A 12 6.57 10.29 -10.28
CA ARG A 12 6.65 10.31 -11.75
C ARG A 12 5.28 10.49 -12.37
N ARG A 13 5.15 11.46 -13.27
CA ARG A 13 3.90 11.74 -14.00
C ARG A 13 3.70 10.77 -15.18
N TYR A 14 2.47 10.27 -15.30
CA TYR A 14 2.02 9.41 -16.39
C TYR A 14 0.80 10.03 -17.07
N GLN A 15 0.87 10.17 -18.39
CA GLN A 15 -0.26 10.61 -19.21
C GLN A 15 -0.60 9.50 -20.18
N ARG A 16 -1.85 9.04 -20.18
CA ARG A 16 -2.31 7.91 -21.00
C ARG A 16 -3.77 8.11 -21.42
N GLU A 17 -4.11 7.57 -22.58
CA GLU A 17 -5.50 7.36 -22.97
C GLU A 17 -5.94 5.98 -22.52
N VAL A 18 -6.97 5.91 -21.70
CA VAL A 18 -7.45 4.68 -21.08
C VAL A 18 -8.94 4.45 -21.35
N GLU A 19 -9.37 3.20 -21.33
CA GLU A 19 -10.79 2.89 -21.26
C GLU A 19 -11.35 3.34 -19.91
N PRO A 20 -12.55 3.95 -19.84
CA PRO A 20 -13.14 4.44 -18.58
C PRO A 20 -13.28 3.37 -17.48
N ARG A 21 -13.41 2.10 -17.90
CA ARG A 21 -13.51 0.94 -16.98
C ARG A 21 -12.17 0.39 -16.48
N LEU A 22 -11.03 0.96 -16.92
CA LEU A 22 -9.72 0.49 -16.47
C LEU A 22 -9.57 0.69 -14.96
N LEU A 23 -9.21 -0.38 -14.23
CA LEU A 23 -8.95 -0.32 -12.80
C LEU A 23 -7.59 0.32 -12.52
N LEU A 24 -7.50 1.05 -11.40
CA LEU A 24 -6.28 1.74 -11.00
C LEU A 24 -5.11 0.76 -10.81
N VAL A 25 -5.37 -0.43 -10.28
CA VAL A 25 -4.33 -1.45 -10.10
C VAL A 25 -3.71 -1.88 -11.43
N HIS A 26 -4.49 -2.01 -12.50
CA HIS A 26 -3.98 -2.34 -13.83
C HIS A 26 -3.23 -1.16 -14.44
N PHE A 27 -3.71 0.06 -14.24
CA PHE A 27 -2.95 1.24 -14.64
C PHE A 27 -1.55 1.27 -14.00
N ILE A 28 -1.48 1.07 -12.69
CA ILE A 28 -0.22 1.07 -11.92
C ILE A 28 0.73 -0.03 -12.44
N ARG A 29 0.24 -1.25 -12.59
CA ARG A 29 1.06 -2.40 -12.94
C ARG A 29 1.44 -2.45 -14.41
N ASP A 30 0.46 -2.27 -15.30
CA ASP A 30 0.61 -2.58 -16.73
C ASP A 30 1.05 -1.34 -17.53
N LEU A 31 0.55 -0.16 -17.20
CA LEU A 31 0.87 1.09 -17.88
C LEU A 31 1.96 1.89 -17.15
N GLY A 32 2.01 1.80 -15.83
CA GLY A 32 3.04 2.41 -14.98
C GLY A 32 4.30 1.57 -14.85
N GLY A 33 4.21 0.26 -15.07
CA GLY A 33 5.33 -0.69 -14.89
C GLY A 33 5.73 -0.91 -13.42
N VAL A 34 4.88 -0.48 -12.47
CA VAL A 34 5.14 -0.56 -11.03
C VAL A 34 4.43 -1.80 -10.47
N THR A 35 5.15 -2.89 -10.27
CA THR A 35 4.59 -4.23 -10.01
C THR A 35 4.56 -4.66 -8.55
N GLY A 36 5.02 -3.83 -7.63
CA GLY A 36 4.98 -4.08 -6.18
C GLY A 36 3.57 -4.20 -5.63
N THR A 37 2.61 -3.45 -6.18
CA THR A 37 1.18 -3.59 -5.87
C THR A 37 0.65 -4.92 -6.42
N LYS A 38 0.02 -5.75 -5.58
CA LYS A 38 -0.43 -7.10 -5.95
C LYS A 38 -1.95 -7.17 -6.13
N ILE A 39 -2.40 -8.15 -6.92
CA ILE A 39 -3.83 -8.47 -7.10
C ILE A 39 -4.06 -9.86 -6.51
N GLY A 40 -4.81 -9.94 -5.40
CA GLY A 40 -5.10 -11.21 -4.74
C GLY A 40 -6.53 -11.71 -4.94
N CYS A 41 -7.52 -10.82 -4.87
CA CYS A 41 -8.94 -11.21 -4.94
C CYS A 41 -9.74 -10.48 -6.01
N ASP A 42 -9.30 -9.30 -6.42
CA ASP A 42 -9.99 -8.41 -7.38
C ASP A 42 -11.42 -7.98 -6.94
N THR A 43 -11.68 -8.06 -5.63
CA THR A 43 -13.00 -7.80 -5.01
C THR A 43 -12.92 -6.96 -3.75
N SER A 44 -11.81 -6.23 -3.54
CA SER A 44 -11.57 -5.38 -2.36
C SER A 44 -11.45 -6.12 -1.00
N GLN A 45 -11.43 -7.46 -1.00
CA GLN A 45 -11.46 -8.25 0.23
C GLN A 45 -10.07 -8.48 0.85
N CYS A 46 -9.05 -8.79 0.03
CA CYS A 46 -7.77 -9.26 0.55
C CYS A 46 -6.78 -8.16 0.94
N GLY A 47 -6.94 -6.95 0.45
CA GLY A 47 -6.05 -5.81 0.74
C GLY A 47 -4.68 -5.82 0.06
N ALA A 48 -4.32 -6.83 -0.74
CA ALA A 48 -3.03 -6.91 -1.41
C ALA A 48 -2.78 -5.75 -2.40
N CYS A 49 -3.85 -5.15 -2.93
CA CYS A 49 -3.82 -4.04 -3.87
C CYS A 49 -3.81 -2.65 -3.22
N THR A 50 -3.66 -2.56 -1.90
CA THR A 50 -3.65 -1.27 -1.20
C THR A 50 -2.52 -0.38 -1.71
N VAL A 51 -2.88 0.86 -2.05
CA VAL A 51 -1.98 1.96 -2.39
C VAL A 51 -2.42 3.22 -1.64
N LEU A 52 -1.56 4.23 -1.55
CA LEU A 52 -1.98 5.53 -1.04
C LEU A 52 -2.38 6.41 -2.24
N LEU A 53 -3.62 6.86 -2.26
CA LEU A 53 -4.15 7.84 -3.22
C LEU A 53 -4.28 9.18 -2.49
N ASP A 54 -3.49 10.16 -2.88
CA ASP A 54 -3.36 11.44 -2.16
C ASP A 54 -3.12 11.27 -0.65
N GLY A 55 -2.35 10.23 -0.30
CA GLY A 55 -1.99 9.92 1.08
C GLY A 55 -3.02 9.12 1.88
N VAL A 56 -4.12 8.68 1.25
CA VAL A 56 -5.17 7.84 1.86
C VAL A 56 -5.10 6.42 1.30
N ALA A 57 -5.14 5.40 2.16
CA ALA A 57 -5.11 4.01 1.73
C ALA A 57 -6.40 3.60 1.01
N VAL A 58 -6.27 3.13 -0.22
CA VAL A 58 -7.40 2.67 -1.04
C VAL A 58 -7.12 1.30 -1.63
N ARG A 59 -8.19 0.57 -1.96
CA ARG A 59 -8.13 -0.69 -2.70
C ARG A 59 -8.12 -0.41 -4.20
N SER A 60 -6.96 -0.41 -4.82
CA SER A 60 -6.82 -0.06 -6.23
C SER A 60 -7.51 -1.02 -7.22
N CYS A 61 -7.89 -2.23 -6.77
CA CYS A 61 -8.65 -3.19 -7.58
C CYS A 61 -10.15 -2.84 -7.72
N THR A 62 -10.67 -1.87 -6.96
CA THR A 62 -12.05 -1.39 -7.05
C THR A 62 -12.15 0.12 -7.29
N CYS A 63 -11.02 0.76 -7.56
CA CYS A 63 -10.92 2.15 -7.98
C CYS A 63 -10.70 2.20 -9.49
N LEU A 64 -11.46 3.03 -10.22
CA LEU A 64 -11.23 3.25 -11.65
C LEU A 64 -10.05 4.20 -11.85
N ALA A 65 -9.22 3.95 -12.86
CA ALA A 65 -8.09 4.83 -13.18
C ALA A 65 -8.54 6.27 -13.48
N VAL A 66 -9.70 6.45 -14.08
CA VAL A 66 -10.29 7.78 -14.37
C VAL A 66 -10.66 8.55 -13.09
N GLN A 67 -10.94 7.86 -11.97
CA GLN A 67 -11.20 8.52 -10.68
C GLN A 67 -9.92 9.07 -10.04
N ALA A 68 -8.77 8.55 -10.45
CA ALA A 68 -7.46 9.00 -9.99
C ALA A 68 -6.81 10.06 -10.92
N ASP A 69 -7.57 10.60 -11.89
CA ASP A 69 -7.05 11.66 -12.75
C ASP A 69 -6.66 12.90 -11.92
N GLY A 70 -5.47 13.41 -12.14
CA GLY A 70 -4.88 14.50 -11.37
C GLY A 70 -4.28 14.09 -10.01
N ALA A 71 -4.51 12.87 -9.54
CA ALA A 71 -4.09 12.44 -8.21
C ALA A 71 -2.65 11.93 -8.16
N SER A 72 -2.13 11.80 -6.93
CA SER A 72 -0.83 11.21 -6.62
C SER A 72 -1.00 9.83 -5.96
N VAL A 73 -0.40 8.82 -6.57
CA VAL A 73 -0.39 7.44 -6.07
C VAL A 73 0.99 7.14 -5.48
N THR A 74 1.00 6.66 -4.23
CA THR A 74 2.21 6.08 -3.62
C THR A 74 2.03 4.57 -3.49
N THR A 75 2.96 3.82 -4.05
CA THR A 75 3.05 2.37 -3.92
C THR A 75 4.18 1.99 -2.96
N ILE A 76 4.37 0.70 -2.72
CA ILE A 76 5.44 0.21 -1.84
C ILE A 76 6.83 0.66 -2.31
N GLU A 77 7.04 0.78 -3.61
CA GLU A 77 8.29 1.23 -4.20
C GLU A 77 8.59 2.70 -3.92
N GLY A 78 7.54 3.51 -3.75
CA GLY A 78 7.67 4.95 -3.46
C GLY A 78 7.65 5.30 -1.98
N LEU A 79 7.52 4.31 -1.09
CA LEU A 79 7.48 4.56 0.35
C LEU A 79 8.88 4.83 0.93
N ALA A 80 9.89 4.18 0.37
CA ALA A 80 11.29 4.43 0.72
C ALA A 80 11.73 5.82 0.20
N GLY A 81 12.38 6.60 1.06
CA GLY A 81 13.00 7.86 0.67
C GLY A 81 14.45 7.68 0.20
N ASP A 82 15.10 8.78 -0.15
CA ASP A 82 16.50 8.79 -0.60
C ASP A 82 17.50 8.28 0.45
N GLY A 83 17.08 8.15 1.71
CA GLY A 83 17.91 7.71 2.83
C GLY A 83 17.80 6.22 3.17
N GLY A 84 17.11 5.41 2.39
CA GLY A 84 16.94 3.97 2.65
C GLY A 84 15.49 3.55 2.87
N LEU A 85 15.29 2.39 3.49
CA LEU A 85 13.97 1.83 3.74
C LEU A 85 13.16 2.69 4.71
N HIS A 86 11.85 2.76 4.48
CA HIS A 86 10.93 3.34 5.45
C HIS A 86 10.92 2.49 6.75
N PRO A 87 10.74 3.08 7.96
CA PRO A 87 10.71 2.34 9.23
C PRO A 87 9.77 1.14 9.24
N LEU A 88 8.63 1.21 8.55
CA LEU A 88 7.74 0.06 8.36
C LEU A 88 8.40 -1.07 7.56
N GLN A 89 9.11 -0.76 6.48
CA GLN A 89 9.82 -1.76 5.69
C GLN A 89 10.94 -2.41 6.51
N GLU A 90 11.71 -1.62 7.25
CA GLU A 90 12.76 -2.12 8.16
C GLU A 90 12.18 -3.02 9.26
N ALA A 91 11.08 -2.60 9.87
CA ALA A 91 10.42 -3.36 10.93
C ALA A 91 9.85 -4.70 10.42
N PHE A 92 9.21 -4.70 9.25
CA PHE A 92 8.72 -5.93 8.63
C PHE A 92 9.85 -6.90 8.30
N TRP A 93 11.00 -6.39 7.88
CA TRP A 93 12.21 -7.19 7.67
C TRP A 93 12.76 -7.74 8.98
N SER A 94 13.06 -6.87 9.95
CA SER A 94 13.75 -7.24 11.20
C SER A 94 12.90 -8.08 12.17
N LYS A 95 11.57 -7.91 12.15
CA LYS A 95 10.63 -8.66 13.00
C LYS A 95 9.98 -9.84 12.28
N HIS A 96 10.44 -10.17 11.07
CA HIS A 96 9.89 -11.26 10.27
C HIS A 96 8.38 -11.14 10.01
N GLY A 97 7.91 -9.93 9.72
CA GLY A 97 6.51 -9.63 9.39
C GLY A 97 6.05 -10.15 8.03
N LEU A 98 6.90 -10.90 7.34
CA LEU A 98 6.62 -11.45 6.01
C LEU A 98 7.20 -12.86 5.86
N GLN A 99 6.61 -13.64 4.97
CA GLN A 99 7.14 -14.92 4.48
C GLN A 99 7.17 -14.92 2.96
N CYS A 100 6.07 -15.27 2.26
CA CYS A 100 6.04 -15.23 0.80
C CYS A 100 6.13 -13.80 0.22
N GLY A 101 5.80 -12.76 0.99
CA GLY A 101 5.87 -11.36 0.59
C GLY A 101 4.70 -10.85 -0.24
N PHE A 102 3.72 -11.69 -0.60
CA PHE A 102 2.62 -11.30 -1.48
C PHE A 102 1.70 -10.24 -0.84
N CYS A 103 1.31 -10.41 0.42
CA CYS A 103 0.47 -9.45 1.15
C CYS A 103 1.25 -8.22 1.64
N THR A 104 2.57 -8.29 1.67
CA THR A 104 3.44 -7.34 2.38
C THR A 104 3.31 -5.90 1.88
N PRO A 105 3.28 -5.60 0.58
CA PRO A 105 3.09 -4.23 0.10
C PRO A 105 1.80 -3.59 0.62
N GLY A 106 0.68 -4.28 0.48
CA GLY A 106 -0.61 -3.78 0.96
C GLY A 106 -0.68 -3.67 2.47
N MET A 107 -0.08 -4.62 3.20
CA MET A 107 -0.02 -4.62 4.65
C MET A 107 0.80 -3.42 5.19
N ILE A 108 1.93 -3.12 4.57
CA ILE A 108 2.78 -1.98 4.94
C ILE A 108 2.06 -0.65 4.68
N LEU A 109 1.41 -0.49 3.52
CA LEU A 109 0.71 0.76 3.20
C LEU A 109 -0.54 0.98 4.08
N ALA A 110 -1.27 -0.08 4.42
CA ALA A 110 -2.35 0.00 5.41
C ALA A 110 -1.82 0.37 6.80
N SER A 111 -0.68 -0.21 7.20
CA SER A 111 -0.01 0.14 8.46
C SER A 111 0.50 1.58 8.47
N HIS A 112 0.96 2.09 7.34
CA HIS A 112 1.40 3.48 7.20
C HIS A 112 0.25 4.45 7.50
N GLU A 113 -0.92 4.22 6.95
CA GLU A 113 -2.09 5.05 7.24
C GLU A 113 -2.54 4.91 8.70
N LEU A 114 -2.56 3.69 9.23
CA LEU A 114 -2.87 3.46 10.65
C LEU A 114 -1.96 4.28 11.56
N LEU A 115 -0.65 4.24 11.36
CA LEU A 115 0.34 4.96 12.19
C LEU A 115 0.29 6.47 11.99
N LYS A 116 -0.16 6.94 10.83
CA LYS A 116 -0.42 8.38 10.58
C LYS A 116 -1.54 8.91 11.47
N HIS A 117 -2.59 8.13 11.68
CA HIS A 117 -3.74 8.51 12.50
C HIS A 117 -3.58 8.15 13.98
N ASN A 118 -2.86 7.09 14.27
CA ASN A 118 -2.55 6.62 15.62
C ASN A 118 -1.07 6.24 15.73
N PRO A 119 -0.20 7.17 16.14
CA PRO A 119 1.25 6.93 16.17
C PRO A 119 1.70 5.89 17.21
N ASN A 120 0.86 5.56 18.21
CA ASN A 120 1.19 4.60 19.26
C ASN A 120 0.03 3.62 19.52
N PRO A 121 -0.29 2.76 18.52
CA PRO A 121 -1.44 1.86 18.64
C PRO A 121 -1.16 0.69 19.60
N SER A 122 -2.21 0.24 20.30
CA SER A 122 -2.18 -1.04 20.99
C SER A 122 -2.17 -2.21 20.00
N ASP A 123 -1.81 -3.41 20.46
CA ASP A 123 -1.86 -4.62 19.61
C ASP A 123 -3.26 -4.90 19.06
N GLU A 124 -4.30 -4.59 19.83
CA GLU A 124 -5.71 -4.70 19.41
C GLU A 124 -6.02 -3.71 18.29
N GLN A 125 -5.67 -2.45 18.47
CA GLN A 125 -5.84 -1.41 17.45
C GLN A 125 -5.07 -1.71 16.16
N ILE A 126 -3.90 -2.36 16.26
CA ILE A 126 -3.17 -2.83 15.07
C ILE A 126 -3.95 -3.93 14.35
N ARG A 127 -4.49 -4.91 15.09
CA ARG A 127 -5.30 -5.99 14.50
C ARG A 127 -6.54 -5.44 13.82
N ASP A 128 -7.28 -4.55 14.47
CA ASP A 128 -8.47 -3.89 13.93
C ASP A 128 -8.14 -3.09 12.67
N GLY A 129 -7.06 -2.30 12.72
CA GLY A 129 -6.61 -1.48 11.58
C GLY A 129 -6.14 -2.30 10.36
N LEU A 130 -5.76 -3.57 10.56
CA LEU A 130 -5.30 -4.48 9.50
C LEU A 130 -6.33 -5.55 9.14
N GLU A 131 -7.54 -5.53 9.68
CA GLU A 131 -8.58 -6.53 9.45
C GLU A 131 -8.89 -6.74 7.96
N GLY A 132 -8.84 -5.68 7.16
CA GLY A 132 -9.03 -5.73 5.71
C GLY A 132 -7.81 -6.19 4.90
N ASN A 133 -6.73 -6.66 5.53
CA ASN A 133 -5.50 -7.09 4.87
C ASN A 133 -5.19 -8.55 5.24
N LEU A 134 -5.34 -9.47 4.28
CA LEU A 134 -5.20 -10.90 4.53
C LEU A 134 -3.77 -11.38 4.30
N CYS A 135 -3.28 -12.21 5.24
CA CYS A 135 -2.02 -12.94 5.12
C CYS A 135 -2.26 -14.43 5.40
N ARG A 136 -1.85 -15.29 4.47
CA ARG A 136 -2.01 -16.75 4.62
C ARG A 136 -0.80 -17.42 5.30
N CYS A 137 0.31 -16.72 5.44
CA CYS A 137 1.58 -17.32 5.85
C CYS A 137 1.93 -17.12 7.33
N THR A 138 1.80 -15.88 7.84
CA THR A 138 2.46 -15.43 9.07
C THR A 138 1.68 -15.70 10.35
N GLY A 139 0.37 -15.94 10.28
CA GLY A 139 -0.52 -15.97 11.45
C GLY A 139 -0.63 -14.61 12.17
N TYR A 140 -0.20 -13.51 11.50
CA TYR A 140 -0.32 -12.11 11.93
C TYR A 140 0.55 -11.67 13.14
N GLN A 141 1.04 -12.58 13.97
CA GLN A 141 1.79 -12.23 15.19
C GLN A 141 3.00 -11.33 14.91
N ASN A 142 3.81 -11.73 13.93
CA ASN A 142 5.00 -10.96 13.56
C ASN A 142 4.62 -9.67 12.79
N ILE A 143 3.49 -9.63 12.10
CA ILE A 143 2.97 -8.40 11.48
C ILE A 143 2.64 -7.38 12.57
N VAL A 144 1.90 -7.77 13.61
CA VAL A 144 1.58 -6.87 14.75
C VAL A 144 2.86 -6.37 15.43
N ARG A 145 3.84 -7.26 15.67
CA ARG A 145 5.15 -6.88 16.20
C ARG A 145 5.90 -5.90 15.31
N SER A 146 5.82 -6.10 13.99
CA SER A 146 6.46 -5.21 13.00
C SER A 146 5.85 -3.81 13.02
N VAL A 147 4.52 -3.70 13.06
CA VAL A 147 3.84 -2.39 13.12
C VAL A 147 4.18 -1.66 14.42
N ARG A 148 4.19 -2.38 15.57
CA ARG A 148 4.58 -1.79 16.85
C ARG A 148 6.04 -1.33 16.86
N GLU A 149 6.95 -2.10 16.28
CA GLU A 149 8.34 -1.69 16.14
C GLU A 149 8.50 -0.48 15.24
N ALA A 150 7.77 -0.43 14.12
CA ALA A 150 7.77 0.74 13.23
C ALA A 150 7.28 1.99 13.97
N ALA A 151 6.21 1.89 14.75
CA ALA A 151 5.73 2.99 15.58
C ALA A 151 6.82 3.52 16.53
N ARG A 152 7.56 2.61 17.19
CA ARG A 152 8.69 2.96 18.06
C ARG A 152 9.81 3.67 17.30
N LEU A 153 10.19 3.16 16.12
CA LEU A 153 11.22 3.76 15.26
C LEU A 153 10.82 5.15 14.75
N MET A 154 9.54 5.36 14.46
CA MET A 154 9.02 6.65 14.00
C MET A 154 8.92 7.68 15.12
N ALA A 155 8.64 7.26 16.36
CA ALA A 155 8.58 8.13 17.53
C ALA A 155 9.96 8.62 18.01
N GLY A 156 11.04 7.92 17.68
CA GLY A 156 12.41 8.24 18.07
C GLY A 156 13.17 9.12 17.06
N LYS A 157 12.49 9.65 16.04
CA LYS A 157 13.09 10.52 15.01
C LYS A 157 12.74 11.97 15.21
#